data_ae6ec8ba33065f0cc6d28d0534bb08ca
#
_entry.id   ae6ec8ba33065f0cc6d28d0534bb08ca
#
_cell.length_a   1.000
_cell.length_b   1.000
_cell.length_c   1.000
_cell.angle_alpha   90.00
_cell.angle_beta   90.00
_cell.angle_gamma   90.00
#
_symmetry.space_group_name_H-M   'P 1'
#
loop_
_entity.id
_entity.type
_entity.pdbx_description
1 polymer ?
#
loop_
_entity_poly.entity_id
_entity_poly.type
_entity_poly.pdbx_seq_one_letter_code
_entity_poly.pdbx_strand_id
1 'polypeptide(L)'
;MTDRTLAGQTIEDNIVLVAACNPYRKTATTHGKTARQVDRAEDWISGHYQVLPLPPSLERLKWAFGALNQTQEKEFIGRRIDLLAKRLKLSSIDSVAATESLATAQQEVRRIATDDLRQSQASGTLSDTEEDVVRRASSVVSLRDIQRALSVFEYVVEQPGLFKPLDGNPRLCMKLAIAVVYYLRLNTSGRTSFSTRMMELPFDSSDAMSFDETLAASISHVVKGTHFETGIAKTRGLQENLFMTLVCIVSRTPLIIVGPPGCSKVRQW
;
A
#
# COMPACT_ATOMS: atom_id res chain seq x y z
N MET A 1 -20.30 -28.99 -4.05
CA MET A 1 -20.71 -28.13 -5.19
C MET A 1 -20.90 -28.91 -6.49
N THR A 2 -20.20 -30.01 -6.69
CA THR A 2 -20.38 -30.85 -7.88
C THR A 2 -21.75 -31.52 -7.93
N ASP A 3 -22.38 -31.72 -6.79
CA ASP A 3 -23.68 -32.38 -6.66
C ASP A 3 -24.84 -31.38 -6.48
N ARG A 4 -24.61 -30.10 -6.80
CA ARG A 4 -25.56 -29.01 -6.59
C ARG A 4 -26.14 -28.95 -5.17
N THR A 5 -25.31 -29.25 -4.18
CA THR A 5 -25.69 -29.14 -2.76
C THR A 5 -24.78 -28.12 -2.05
N LEU A 6 -25.36 -27.35 -1.11
CA LEU A 6 -24.68 -26.46 -0.21
C LEU A 6 -25.13 -26.76 1.21
N ALA A 7 -24.18 -27.12 2.09
CA ALA A 7 -24.48 -27.53 3.47
C ALA A 7 -25.54 -28.65 3.57
N GLY A 8 -25.54 -29.59 2.62
CA GLY A 8 -26.50 -30.72 2.56
C GLY A 8 -27.88 -30.39 1.96
N GLN A 9 -28.10 -29.14 1.55
CA GLN A 9 -29.34 -28.72 0.86
C GLN A 9 -29.12 -28.65 -0.65
N THR A 10 -30.08 -29.13 -1.44
CA THR A 10 -30.01 -29.03 -2.90
C THR A 10 -30.19 -27.59 -3.35
N ILE A 11 -29.31 -27.14 -4.26
CA ILE A 11 -29.36 -25.82 -4.88
C ILE A 11 -30.32 -25.91 -6.09
N GLU A 12 -31.28 -25.00 -6.15
CA GLU A 12 -32.24 -24.93 -7.25
C GLU A 12 -31.55 -24.63 -8.61
N ASP A 13 -32.16 -25.10 -9.69
CA ASP A 13 -31.58 -25.07 -11.05
C ASP A 13 -31.37 -23.69 -11.61
N ASN A 14 -32.12 -22.70 -11.14
CA ASN A 14 -32.01 -21.31 -11.52
C ASN A 14 -30.85 -20.54 -10.82
N ILE A 15 -30.15 -21.17 -9.86
CA ILE A 15 -29.04 -20.58 -9.12
C ILE A 15 -27.72 -20.91 -9.80
N VAL A 16 -26.95 -19.89 -10.16
CA VAL A 16 -25.58 -20.00 -10.65
C VAL A 16 -24.61 -19.57 -9.56
N LEU A 17 -23.66 -20.44 -9.22
CA LEU A 17 -22.63 -20.15 -8.22
C LEU A 17 -21.39 -19.62 -8.89
N VAL A 18 -20.96 -18.42 -8.50
CA VAL A 18 -19.70 -17.83 -8.89
C VAL A 18 -18.87 -17.57 -7.63
N ALA A 19 -17.66 -18.12 -7.60
CA ALA A 19 -16.74 -17.94 -6.48
C ALA A 19 -15.47 -17.24 -6.93
N ALA A 20 -14.96 -16.31 -6.11
CA ALA A 20 -13.67 -15.70 -6.29
C ALA A 20 -12.68 -16.27 -5.28
N CYS A 21 -11.49 -16.64 -5.74
CA CYS A 21 -10.42 -17.11 -4.87
C CYS A 21 -9.08 -16.50 -5.28
N ASN A 22 -8.18 -16.40 -4.31
CA ASN A 22 -6.80 -16.02 -4.61
C ASN A 22 -6.06 -17.20 -5.25
N PRO A 23 -5.05 -16.96 -6.10
CA PRO A 23 -4.26 -18.03 -6.68
C PRO A 23 -3.54 -18.82 -5.58
N TYR A 24 -3.45 -20.13 -5.79
CA TYR A 24 -2.68 -21.03 -4.91
C TYR A 24 -1.23 -20.55 -4.81
N ARG A 25 -0.72 -20.46 -3.59
CA ARG A 25 0.69 -20.19 -3.32
C ARG A 25 1.30 -21.41 -2.66
N LYS A 26 2.31 -22.02 -3.29
CA LYS A 26 3.15 -23.00 -2.62
C LYS A 26 3.91 -22.25 -1.52
N THR A 27 3.78 -22.70 -0.29
CA THR A 27 4.74 -22.36 0.77
C THR A 27 6.07 -23.00 0.38
N ALA A 28 7.16 -22.24 0.37
CA ALA A 28 8.47 -22.84 0.33
C ALA A 28 8.57 -23.79 1.52
N THR A 29 8.59 -25.11 1.24
CA THR A 29 8.84 -26.10 2.25
C THR A 29 10.25 -25.88 2.75
N THR A 30 10.40 -25.23 3.89
CA THR A 30 11.63 -25.25 4.66
C THR A 30 11.84 -26.71 5.06
N HIS A 31 12.69 -27.39 4.32
CA HIS A 31 13.12 -28.75 4.66
C HIS A 31 13.57 -28.76 6.12
N GLY A 32 12.83 -29.46 6.98
CA GLY A 32 13.24 -29.82 8.34
C GLY A 32 12.73 -28.99 9.50
N LYS A 33 11.84 -27.99 9.32
CA LYS A 33 11.24 -27.30 10.46
C LYS A 33 9.82 -27.81 10.74
N THR A 34 9.66 -28.41 11.92
CA THR A 34 8.35 -28.85 12.44
C THR A 34 7.41 -27.65 12.60
N ALA A 35 6.10 -27.86 12.40
CA ALA A 35 5.04 -26.86 12.46
C ALA A 35 5.01 -25.95 13.72
N ARG A 36 5.77 -26.28 14.75
CA ARG A 36 5.93 -25.50 16.00
C ARG A 36 6.95 -24.37 15.93
N GLN A 37 7.73 -24.20 14.87
CA GLN A 37 8.77 -23.17 14.73
C GLN A 37 8.38 -22.00 13.81
N VAL A 38 7.11 -21.92 13.38
CA VAL A 38 6.60 -20.88 12.48
C VAL A 38 6.20 -19.58 13.23
N ASP A 39 6.38 -19.52 14.54
CA ASP A 39 5.99 -18.38 15.39
C ASP A 39 7.03 -17.23 15.44
N ARG A 40 7.85 -17.06 14.41
CA ARG A 40 8.72 -15.88 14.34
C ARG A 40 7.98 -14.72 13.69
N ALA A 41 8.03 -13.57 14.36
CA ALA A 41 7.46 -12.30 13.88
C ALA A 41 7.87 -11.92 12.44
N GLU A 42 8.96 -12.49 11.93
CA GLU A 42 9.46 -12.34 10.57
C GLU A 42 8.53 -12.94 9.50
N ASP A 43 7.82 -14.02 9.81
CA ASP A 43 6.88 -14.66 8.88
C ASP A 43 5.59 -13.83 8.70
N TRP A 44 5.22 -13.02 9.68
CA TRP A 44 4.09 -12.10 9.58
C TRP A 44 4.40 -10.89 8.68
N ILE A 45 5.66 -10.45 8.65
CA ILE A 45 6.14 -9.34 7.82
C ILE A 45 6.22 -9.76 6.35
N SER A 46 6.49 -11.03 6.07
CA SER A 46 6.61 -11.56 4.70
C SER A 46 5.28 -11.77 3.96
N GLY A 47 4.13 -11.52 4.62
CA GLY A 47 2.80 -11.56 3.99
C GLY A 47 2.40 -12.95 3.48
N HIS A 48 2.89 -14.02 4.10
CA HIS A 48 2.55 -15.38 3.74
C HIS A 48 1.16 -15.76 4.26
N TYR A 49 0.15 -15.64 3.42
CA TYR A 49 -1.09 -16.37 3.67
C TYR A 49 -1.10 -17.65 2.83
N GLN A 50 -1.52 -18.74 3.44
CA GLN A 50 -1.67 -20.02 2.75
C GLN A 50 -3.02 -20.05 2.04
N VAL A 51 -2.99 -20.39 0.76
CA VAL A 51 -4.21 -20.69 -0.01
C VAL A 51 -4.21 -22.18 -0.29
N LEU A 52 -5.25 -22.87 0.14
CA LEU A 52 -5.42 -24.28 -0.17
C LEU A 52 -5.64 -24.46 -1.68
N PRO A 53 -5.07 -25.53 -2.29
CA PRO A 53 -5.32 -25.84 -3.69
C PRO A 53 -6.81 -26.13 -3.91
N LEU A 54 -7.31 -25.75 -5.07
CA LEU A 54 -8.67 -26.12 -5.47
C LEU A 54 -8.76 -27.63 -5.64
N PRO A 55 -9.88 -28.24 -5.26
CA PRO A 55 -10.15 -29.64 -5.58
C PRO A 55 -10.05 -29.88 -7.10
N PRO A 56 -9.55 -31.02 -7.55
CA PRO A 56 -9.40 -31.32 -8.97
C PRO A 56 -10.70 -31.17 -9.79
N SER A 57 -11.85 -31.39 -9.16
CA SER A 57 -13.18 -31.22 -9.77
C SER A 57 -13.49 -29.75 -10.11
N LEU A 58 -12.90 -28.78 -9.39
CA LEU A 58 -13.09 -27.35 -9.61
C LEU A 58 -11.98 -26.72 -10.48
N GLU A 59 -10.84 -27.38 -10.62
CA GLU A 59 -9.69 -26.86 -11.41
C GLU A 59 -10.08 -26.53 -12.86
N ARG A 60 -10.91 -27.35 -13.49
CA ARG A 60 -11.38 -27.12 -14.88
C ARG A 60 -12.43 -26.02 -15.03
N LEU A 61 -13.00 -25.57 -13.91
CA LEU A 61 -13.96 -24.47 -13.88
C LEU A 61 -13.26 -23.13 -13.55
N LYS A 62 -11.95 -23.15 -13.36
CA LYS A 62 -11.15 -21.98 -13.00
C LYS A 62 -10.98 -21.07 -14.20
N TRP A 63 -11.29 -19.80 -13.98
CA TRP A 63 -10.98 -18.71 -14.87
C TRP A 63 -9.90 -17.82 -14.24
N ALA A 64 -8.79 -17.61 -14.91
CA ALA A 64 -7.70 -16.76 -14.45
C ALA A 64 -7.81 -15.37 -15.09
N PHE A 65 -8.02 -14.35 -14.27
CA PHE A 65 -8.11 -12.96 -14.75
C PHE A 65 -6.74 -12.33 -14.96
N GLY A 66 -5.65 -12.89 -14.79
CA GLY A 66 -4.34 -12.27 -14.98
C GLY A 66 -4.12 -11.00 -14.13
N ALA A 67 -2.96 -10.38 -14.32
CA ALA A 67 -2.61 -9.08 -13.74
C ALA A 67 -2.64 -8.00 -14.83
N LEU A 68 -2.94 -6.75 -14.45
CA LEU A 68 -2.80 -5.61 -15.36
C LEU A 68 -1.31 -5.42 -15.69
N ASN A 69 -1.02 -5.13 -16.95
CA ASN A 69 0.30 -4.66 -17.33
C ASN A 69 0.45 -3.17 -16.97
N GLN A 70 1.68 -2.64 -17.08
CA GLN A 70 1.98 -1.25 -16.68
C GLN A 70 1.14 -0.22 -17.44
N THR A 71 0.89 -0.43 -18.74
CA THR A 71 0.07 0.47 -19.55
C THR A 71 -1.39 0.48 -19.08
N GLN A 72 -1.95 -0.70 -18.84
CA GLN A 72 -3.32 -0.84 -18.35
C GLN A 72 -3.48 -0.28 -16.94
N GLU A 73 -2.47 -0.48 -16.08
CA GLU A 73 -2.45 0.10 -14.73
C GLU A 73 -2.43 1.63 -14.78
N LYS A 74 -1.58 2.21 -15.64
CA LYS A 74 -1.49 3.65 -15.86
C LYS A 74 -2.81 4.23 -16.42
N GLU A 75 -3.42 3.55 -17.37
CA GLU A 75 -4.74 3.93 -17.91
C GLU A 75 -5.83 3.89 -16.81
N PHE A 76 -5.83 2.85 -15.99
CA PHE A 76 -6.74 2.76 -14.84
C PHE A 76 -6.55 3.93 -13.88
N ILE A 77 -5.31 4.27 -13.53
CA ILE A 77 -4.98 5.40 -12.66
C ILE A 77 -5.51 6.71 -13.26
N GLY A 78 -5.21 6.97 -14.53
CA GLY A 78 -5.64 8.18 -15.24
C GLY A 78 -7.15 8.35 -15.22
N ARG A 79 -7.90 7.30 -15.57
CA ARG A 79 -9.37 7.33 -15.52
C ARG A 79 -9.90 7.63 -14.13
N ARG A 80 -9.28 7.09 -13.08
CA ARG A 80 -9.69 7.36 -11.68
C ARG A 80 -9.38 8.79 -11.25
N ILE A 81 -8.22 9.34 -11.66
CA ILE A 81 -7.85 10.73 -11.38
C ILE A 81 -8.81 11.69 -12.10
N ASP A 82 -9.13 11.45 -13.37
CA ASP A 82 -10.06 12.29 -14.13
C ASP A 82 -11.46 12.33 -13.52
N LEU A 83 -11.96 11.17 -13.07
CA LEU A 83 -13.25 11.09 -12.39
C LEU A 83 -13.23 11.88 -11.07
N LEU A 84 -12.14 11.77 -10.32
CA LEU A 84 -11.98 12.47 -9.05
C LEU A 84 -11.82 13.98 -9.26
N ALA A 85 -11.02 14.41 -10.25
CA ALA A 85 -10.85 15.82 -10.60
C ALA A 85 -12.18 16.49 -10.99
N LYS A 86 -13.00 15.79 -11.78
CA LYS A 86 -14.34 16.25 -12.14
C LYS A 86 -15.25 16.39 -10.91
N ARG A 87 -15.24 15.41 -10.01
CA ARG A 87 -16.05 15.44 -8.79
C ARG A 87 -15.65 16.58 -7.86
N LEU A 88 -14.36 16.81 -7.67
CA LEU A 88 -13.81 17.85 -6.82
C LEU A 88 -13.72 19.22 -7.51
N LYS A 89 -14.14 19.32 -8.79
CA LYS A 89 -14.06 20.54 -9.61
C LYS A 89 -12.66 21.16 -9.66
N LEU A 90 -11.63 20.31 -9.72
CA LEU A 90 -10.24 20.73 -9.77
C LEU A 90 -9.84 21.04 -11.22
N SER A 91 -9.86 22.31 -11.58
CA SER A 91 -9.39 22.78 -12.90
C SER A 91 -7.86 22.88 -13.00
N SER A 92 -7.17 22.88 -11.87
CA SER A 92 -5.72 23.15 -11.77
C SER A 92 -4.86 21.89 -11.63
N ILE A 93 -5.45 20.69 -11.55
CA ILE A 93 -4.66 19.47 -11.48
C ILE A 93 -4.24 19.03 -12.89
N ASP A 94 -2.94 18.82 -13.07
CA ASP A 94 -2.42 18.14 -14.25
C ASP A 94 -2.65 16.63 -14.08
N SER A 95 -3.74 16.12 -14.67
CA SER A 95 -4.11 14.70 -14.58
C SER A 95 -3.02 13.78 -15.15
N VAL A 96 -2.28 14.23 -16.16
CA VAL A 96 -1.21 13.43 -16.77
C VAL A 96 -0.04 13.31 -15.80
N ALA A 97 0.42 14.44 -15.26
CA ALA A 97 1.51 14.45 -14.28
C ALA A 97 1.15 13.72 -12.98
N ALA A 98 -0.09 13.87 -12.50
CA ALA A 98 -0.59 13.13 -11.33
C ALA A 98 -0.65 11.62 -11.58
N THR A 99 -1.08 11.21 -12.78
CA THR A 99 -1.11 9.80 -13.20
C THR A 99 0.29 9.22 -13.24
N GLU A 100 1.24 9.95 -13.84
CA GLU A 100 2.64 9.55 -13.91
C GLU A 100 3.24 9.37 -12.51
N SER A 101 3.03 10.33 -11.64
CA SER A 101 3.56 10.30 -10.27
C SER A 101 3.02 9.11 -9.46
N LEU A 102 1.72 8.85 -9.53
CA LEU A 102 1.11 7.73 -8.82
C LEU A 102 1.53 6.37 -9.39
N ALA A 103 1.61 6.25 -10.72
CA ALA A 103 2.10 5.05 -11.38
C ALA A 103 3.58 4.77 -11.05
N THR A 104 4.42 5.81 -11.08
CA THR A 104 5.84 5.71 -10.72
C THR A 104 6.02 5.33 -9.25
N ALA A 105 5.25 5.93 -8.34
CA ALA A 105 5.28 5.58 -6.92
C ALA A 105 4.98 4.09 -6.70
N GLN A 106 3.98 3.55 -7.38
CA GLN A 106 3.63 2.13 -7.30
C GLN A 106 4.73 1.23 -7.84
N GLN A 107 5.31 1.58 -8.98
CA GLN A 107 6.40 0.83 -9.60
C GLN A 107 7.67 0.86 -8.73
N GLU A 108 8.00 2.01 -8.15
CA GLU A 108 9.19 2.15 -7.31
C GLU A 108 9.11 1.33 -6.03
N VAL A 109 7.95 1.26 -5.39
CA VAL A 109 7.76 0.37 -4.23
C VAL A 109 7.92 -1.10 -4.62
N ARG A 110 7.42 -1.51 -5.79
CA ARG A 110 7.64 -2.88 -6.30
C ARG A 110 9.13 -3.16 -6.56
N ARG A 111 9.84 -2.19 -7.14
CA ARG A 111 11.28 -2.30 -7.41
C ARG A 111 12.06 -2.45 -6.11
N ILE A 112 11.83 -1.58 -5.13
CA ILE A 112 12.47 -1.65 -3.81
C ILE A 112 12.20 -3.01 -3.15
N ALA A 113 10.95 -3.47 -3.17
CA ALA A 113 10.61 -4.78 -2.61
C ALA A 113 11.31 -5.94 -3.34
N THR A 114 11.49 -5.85 -4.66
CA THR A 114 12.25 -6.85 -5.44
C THR A 114 13.71 -6.87 -5.03
N ASP A 115 14.32 -5.69 -4.89
CA ASP A 115 15.74 -5.57 -4.50
C ASP A 115 15.97 -6.09 -3.08
N ASP A 116 15.09 -5.76 -2.12
CA ASP A 116 15.15 -6.27 -0.73
C ASP A 116 15.05 -7.80 -0.70
N LEU A 117 14.15 -8.40 -1.49
CA LEU A 117 14.00 -9.85 -1.58
C LEU A 117 15.21 -10.52 -2.22
N ARG A 118 15.79 -9.94 -3.27
CA ARG A 118 17.02 -10.45 -3.90
C ARG A 118 18.21 -10.39 -2.95
N GLN A 119 18.36 -9.32 -2.18
CA GLN A 119 19.39 -9.23 -1.14
C GLN A 119 19.23 -10.32 -0.08
N SER A 120 17.99 -10.59 0.33
CA SER A 120 17.68 -11.67 1.27
C SER A 120 17.99 -13.07 0.71
N GLN A 121 17.84 -13.27 -0.59
CA GLN A 121 18.28 -14.50 -1.27
C GLN A 121 19.81 -14.62 -1.28
N ALA A 122 20.51 -13.54 -1.65
CA ALA A 122 21.97 -13.52 -1.71
C ALA A 122 22.63 -13.78 -0.35
N SER A 123 21.96 -13.36 0.74
CA SER A 123 22.40 -13.65 2.12
C SER A 123 22.04 -15.05 2.62
N GLY A 124 21.40 -15.90 1.81
CA GLY A 124 20.99 -17.25 2.17
C GLY A 124 19.78 -17.32 3.14
N THR A 125 19.12 -16.20 3.38
CA THR A 125 17.97 -16.12 4.27
C THR A 125 16.67 -16.62 3.61
N LEU A 126 16.60 -16.58 2.28
CA LEU A 126 15.47 -17.04 1.47
C LEU A 126 15.95 -18.02 0.39
N SER A 127 15.14 -19.06 0.12
CA SER A 127 15.39 -20.07 -0.93
C SER A 127 14.39 -19.99 -2.07
N ASP A 128 13.87 -18.77 -2.36
CA ASP A 128 12.86 -18.56 -3.37
C ASP A 128 13.43 -18.63 -4.80
N THR A 129 12.60 -18.98 -5.77
CA THR A 129 12.94 -18.82 -7.19
C THR A 129 12.78 -17.35 -7.61
N GLU A 130 13.42 -16.94 -8.71
CA GLU A 130 13.27 -15.57 -9.24
C GLU A 130 11.79 -15.25 -9.55
N GLU A 131 11.01 -16.23 -10.03
CA GLU A 131 9.58 -16.07 -10.24
C GLU A 131 8.82 -15.79 -8.93
N ASP A 132 9.19 -16.44 -7.84
CA ASP A 132 8.59 -16.21 -6.53
C ASP A 132 8.95 -14.82 -5.98
N VAL A 133 10.17 -14.35 -6.18
CA VAL A 133 10.59 -12.99 -5.82
C VAL A 133 9.77 -11.95 -6.56
N VAL A 134 9.67 -12.04 -7.88
CA VAL A 134 8.88 -11.11 -8.70
C VAL A 134 7.40 -11.12 -8.29
N ARG A 135 6.85 -12.32 -8.03
CA ARG A 135 5.47 -12.46 -7.59
C ARG A 135 5.23 -11.85 -6.21
N ARG A 136 6.16 -12.04 -5.26
CA ARG A 136 6.08 -11.43 -3.91
C ARG A 136 6.17 -9.92 -4.00
N ALA A 137 7.13 -9.38 -4.72
CA ALA A 137 7.29 -7.95 -4.93
C ALA A 137 6.03 -7.33 -5.55
N SER A 138 5.42 -8.01 -6.55
CA SER A 138 4.17 -7.56 -7.16
C SER A 138 2.99 -7.54 -6.20
N SER A 139 3.04 -8.32 -5.12
CA SER A 139 1.97 -8.36 -4.12
C SER A 139 2.10 -7.31 -3.01
N VAL A 140 3.25 -6.62 -2.92
CA VAL A 140 3.50 -5.59 -1.90
C VAL A 140 2.60 -4.38 -2.09
N VAL A 141 2.31 -4.02 -3.34
CA VAL A 141 1.36 -2.95 -3.70
C VAL A 141 0.37 -3.44 -4.74
N SER A 142 -0.84 -2.91 -4.66
CA SER A 142 -1.97 -3.34 -5.49
C SER A 142 -2.81 -2.14 -5.95
N LEU A 143 -3.83 -2.39 -6.77
CA LEU A 143 -4.83 -1.38 -7.14
C LEU A 143 -5.58 -0.78 -5.94
N ARG A 144 -5.62 -1.49 -4.80
CA ARG A 144 -6.20 -0.97 -3.55
C ARG A 144 -5.36 0.16 -2.97
N ASP A 145 -4.04 0.11 -3.14
CA ASP A 145 -3.15 1.19 -2.67
C ASP A 145 -3.35 2.46 -3.51
N ILE A 146 -3.60 2.32 -4.83
CA ILE A 146 -4.03 3.43 -5.68
C ILE A 146 -5.34 4.05 -5.16
N GLN A 147 -6.33 3.23 -4.86
CA GLN A 147 -7.60 3.70 -4.31
C GLN A 147 -7.42 4.41 -2.97
N ARG A 148 -6.58 3.87 -2.08
CA ARG A 148 -6.23 4.52 -0.80
C ARG A 148 -5.57 5.88 -1.01
N ALA A 149 -4.60 5.97 -1.93
CA ALA A 149 -3.93 7.23 -2.24
C ALA A 149 -4.93 8.28 -2.76
N LEU A 150 -5.85 7.88 -3.63
CA LEU A 150 -6.90 8.76 -4.14
C LEU A 150 -7.91 9.16 -3.04
N SER A 151 -8.25 8.27 -2.10
CA SER A 151 -9.12 8.60 -0.97
C SER A 151 -8.44 9.57 0.00
N VAL A 152 -7.15 9.38 0.28
CA VAL A 152 -6.37 10.34 1.08
C VAL A 152 -6.29 11.68 0.37
N PHE A 153 -5.98 11.69 -0.93
CA PHE A 153 -5.93 12.92 -1.73
C PHE A 153 -7.24 13.68 -1.69
N GLU A 154 -8.36 13.01 -1.93
CA GLU A 154 -9.70 13.59 -1.86
C GLU A 154 -9.94 14.26 -0.53
N TYR A 155 -9.71 13.54 0.57
CA TYR A 155 -9.90 14.07 1.91
C TYR A 155 -9.02 15.29 2.19
N VAL A 156 -7.74 15.24 1.80
CA VAL A 156 -6.79 16.35 2.02
C VAL A 156 -7.23 17.60 1.26
N VAL A 157 -7.72 17.45 0.04
CA VAL A 157 -8.25 18.57 -0.78
C VAL A 157 -9.53 19.15 -0.16
N GLU A 158 -10.42 18.31 0.34
CA GLU A 158 -11.69 18.75 0.95
C GLU A 158 -11.51 19.40 2.33
N GLN A 159 -10.39 19.14 3.01
CA GLN A 159 -10.10 19.61 4.36
C GLN A 159 -8.85 20.49 4.46
N PRO A 160 -8.75 21.61 3.70
CA PRO A 160 -7.54 22.45 3.69
C PRO A 160 -7.23 23.03 5.07
N GLY A 161 -8.22 23.21 5.94
CA GLY A 161 -8.04 23.69 7.30
C GLY A 161 -7.20 22.76 8.19
N LEU A 162 -7.28 21.46 7.98
CA LEU A 162 -6.48 20.45 8.71
C LEU A 162 -5.06 20.35 8.14
N PHE A 163 -4.88 20.64 6.86
CA PHE A 163 -3.60 20.53 6.14
C PHE A 163 -3.13 21.90 5.64
N LYS A 164 -3.17 22.91 6.51
CA LYS A 164 -2.80 24.31 6.19
C LYS A 164 -1.50 24.48 5.40
N PRO A 165 -0.40 23.71 5.67
CA PRO A 165 0.84 23.86 4.90
C PRO A 165 0.70 23.60 3.41
N LEU A 166 -0.38 22.91 2.97
CA LEU A 166 -0.62 22.60 1.56
C LEU A 166 -1.45 23.68 0.85
N ASP A 167 -2.08 24.59 1.60
CA ASP A 167 -2.90 25.71 1.12
C ASP A 167 -3.93 25.30 0.03
N GLY A 168 -4.44 24.10 0.13
CA GLY A 168 -5.39 23.54 -0.86
C GLY A 168 -4.78 23.27 -2.25
N ASN A 169 -3.44 23.38 -2.40
CA ASN A 169 -2.77 23.09 -3.66
C ASN A 169 -2.90 21.60 -4.01
N PRO A 170 -3.60 21.23 -5.11
CA PRO A 170 -3.86 19.84 -5.46
C PRO A 170 -2.58 19.02 -5.69
N ARG A 171 -1.49 19.64 -6.16
CA ARG A 171 -0.23 18.94 -6.36
C ARG A 171 0.41 18.57 -5.02
N LEU A 172 0.46 19.50 -4.07
CA LEU A 172 0.98 19.22 -2.72
C LEU A 172 0.09 18.17 -2.00
N CYS A 173 -1.23 18.25 -2.18
CA CYS A 173 -2.16 17.24 -1.65
C CYS A 173 -1.88 15.84 -2.24
N MET A 174 -1.57 15.75 -3.55
CA MET A 174 -1.22 14.48 -4.18
C MET A 174 0.14 13.96 -3.69
N LYS A 175 1.16 14.84 -3.55
CA LYS A 175 2.45 14.47 -2.94
C LYS A 175 2.26 13.89 -1.55
N LEU A 176 1.43 14.54 -0.72
CA LEU A 176 1.11 14.03 0.61
C LEU A 176 0.41 12.68 0.56
N ALA A 177 -0.57 12.48 -0.32
CA ALA A 177 -1.27 11.20 -0.47
C ALA A 177 -0.33 10.07 -0.88
N ILE A 178 0.59 10.34 -1.81
CA ILE A 178 1.64 9.40 -2.21
C ILE A 178 2.56 9.09 -1.02
N ALA A 179 2.98 10.11 -0.27
CA ALA A 179 3.84 9.92 0.90
C ALA A 179 3.19 9.02 1.95
N VAL A 180 1.92 9.25 2.26
CA VAL A 180 1.16 8.47 3.24
C VAL A 180 1.05 7.01 2.83
N VAL A 181 0.73 6.73 1.58
CA VAL A 181 0.42 5.35 1.14
C VAL A 181 1.65 4.56 0.74
N TYR A 182 2.66 5.20 0.17
CA TYR A 182 3.82 4.50 -0.40
C TYR A 182 5.11 4.73 0.39
N TYR A 183 5.47 5.98 0.70
CA TYR A 183 6.75 6.32 1.29
C TYR A 183 6.89 5.93 2.77
N LEU A 184 5.88 6.27 3.60
CA LEU A 184 5.97 6.06 5.05
C LEU A 184 6.05 4.58 5.46
N ARG A 185 5.67 3.66 4.59
CA ARG A 185 5.79 2.21 4.81
C ARG A 185 7.17 1.64 4.51
N LEU A 186 8.05 2.42 3.86
CA LEU A 186 9.38 1.98 3.46
C LEU A 186 10.39 2.11 4.61
N ASN A 187 11.41 1.24 4.58
CA ASN A 187 12.59 1.37 5.42
C ASN A 187 13.46 2.58 5.00
N THR A 188 14.47 2.94 5.77
CA THR A 188 15.29 4.14 5.52
C THR A 188 15.95 4.13 4.14
N SER A 189 16.51 3.00 3.70
CA SER A 189 17.14 2.85 2.39
C SER A 189 16.11 3.01 1.26
N GLY A 190 14.97 2.34 1.39
CA GLY A 190 13.88 2.44 0.42
C GLY A 190 13.32 3.87 0.32
N ARG A 191 13.24 4.60 1.44
CA ARG A 191 12.81 6.01 1.43
C ARG A 191 13.73 6.90 0.63
N THR A 192 15.05 6.75 0.77
CA THR A 192 16.04 7.52 0.00
C THR A 192 15.87 7.26 -1.50
N SER A 193 15.81 5.99 -1.91
CA SER A 193 15.59 5.62 -3.31
C SER A 193 14.28 6.18 -3.86
N PHE A 194 13.20 6.05 -3.08
CA PHE A 194 11.88 6.54 -3.46
C PHE A 194 11.86 8.07 -3.64
N SER A 195 12.40 8.84 -2.68
CA SER A 195 12.46 10.31 -2.78
C SER A 195 13.26 10.74 -4.00
N THR A 196 14.44 10.17 -4.24
CA THR A 196 15.25 10.47 -5.43
C THR A 196 14.43 10.26 -6.71
N ARG A 197 13.74 9.15 -6.81
CA ARG A 197 12.92 8.84 -7.99
C ARG A 197 11.75 9.79 -8.17
N MET A 198 11.10 10.19 -7.08
CA MET A 198 9.96 11.12 -7.15
C MET A 198 10.39 12.53 -7.54
N MET A 199 11.59 12.98 -7.11
CA MET A 199 12.15 14.31 -7.49
C MET A 199 12.49 14.42 -8.97
N GLU A 200 12.69 13.30 -9.68
CA GLU A 200 12.94 13.30 -11.13
C GLU A 200 11.67 13.57 -11.96
N LEU A 201 10.49 13.52 -11.33
CA LEU A 201 9.23 13.69 -12.05
C LEU A 201 8.88 15.17 -12.26
N PRO A 202 8.29 15.53 -13.41
CA PRO A 202 7.84 16.89 -13.69
C PRO A 202 6.87 17.45 -12.64
N PHE A 203 6.13 16.56 -11.98
CA PHE A 203 5.19 16.90 -10.92
C PHE A 203 5.87 17.52 -9.69
N ASP A 204 7.14 17.19 -9.41
CA ASP A 204 7.89 17.73 -8.28
C ASP A 204 8.63 19.04 -8.62
N SER A 205 9.11 19.16 -9.85
CA SER A 205 10.01 20.24 -10.28
C SER A 205 9.35 21.63 -10.37
N SER A 206 8.03 21.71 -10.39
CA SER A 206 7.31 22.98 -10.62
C SER A 206 6.70 23.60 -9.36
N ASP A 207 6.83 22.97 -8.20
CA ASP A 207 6.21 23.40 -6.95
C ASP A 207 7.22 24.07 -6.01
N ALA A 208 6.71 24.97 -5.16
CA ALA A 208 7.52 25.66 -4.14
C ALA A 208 8.05 24.71 -3.05
N MET A 209 7.48 23.50 -2.91
CA MET A 209 7.86 22.50 -1.91
C MET A 209 8.16 21.17 -2.57
N SER A 210 9.30 20.57 -2.26
CA SER A 210 9.66 19.21 -2.65
C SER A 210 8.77 18.17 -1.96
N PHE A 211 8.87 16.91 -2.39
CA PHE A 211 8.16 15.79 -1.80
C PHE A 211 8.42 15.65 -0.29
N ASP A 212 9.70 15.68 0.12
CA ASP A 212 10.08 15.51 1.53
C ASP A 212 9.69 16.74 2.38
N GLU A 213 9.78 17.95 1.83
CA GLU A 213 9.33 19.17 2.51
C GLU A 213 7.83 19.19 2.73
N THR A 214 7.06 18.76 1.74
CA THR A 214 5.58 18.63 1.84
C THR A 214 5.18 17.72 2.99
N LEU A 215 5.83 16.55 3.09
CA LEU A 215 5.58 15.59 4.16
C LEU A 215 6.01 16.15 5.52
N ALA A 216 7.22 16.70 5.61
CA ALA A 216 7.76 17.24 6.86
C ALA A 216 6.91 18.42 7.40
N ALA A 217 6.48 19.32 6.53
CA ALA A 217 5.60 20.43 6.89
C ALA A 217 4.24 19.93 7.43
N SER A 218 3.67 18.93 6.78
CA SER A 218 2.38 18.34 7.19
C SER A 218 2.50 17.62 8.54
N ILE A 219 3.54 16.82 8.75
CA ILE A 219 3.81 16.16 10.04
C ILE A 219 4.02 17.22 11.14
N SER A 220 4.86 18.23 10.88
CA SER A 220 5.15 19.30 11.85
C SER A 220 3.88 20.07 12.25
N HIS A 221 2.99 20.33 11.29
CA HIS A 221 1.72 21.00 11.56
C HIS A 221 0.83 20.19 12.50
N VAL A 222 0.64 18.91 12.25
CA VAL A 222 -0.14 18.02 13.10
C VAL A 222 0.46 17.88 14.49
N VAL A 223 1.76 17.67 14.58
CA VAL A 223 2.49 17.51 15.84
C VAL A 223 2.39 18.77 16.71
N LYS A 224 2.46 19.97 16.10
CA LYS A 224 2.28 21.25 16.82
C LYS A 224 0.87 21.41 17.38
N GLY A 225 -0.14 20.88 16.70
CA GLY A 225 -1.53 20.92 17.16
C GLY A 225 -1.89 19.85 18.18
N THR A 226 -0.99 18.88 18.44
CA THR A 226 -1.25 17.77 19.34
C THR A 226 -0.67 18.02 20.73
N HIS A 227 -1.49 17.81 21.76
CA HIS A 227 -1.01 17.83 23.15
C HIS A 227 -0.34 16.51 23.50
N PHE A 228 0.91 16.57 24.00
CA PHE A 228 1.65 15.42 24.49
C PHE A 228 1.79 15.51 26.01
N GLU A 229 1.60 14.39 26.69
CA GLU A 229 1.86 14.30 28.12
C GLU A 229 3.33 14.58 28.45
N THR A 230 3.58 15.09 29.67
CA THR A 230 4.92 15.38 30.15
C THR A 230 5.76 14.10 30.19
N GLY A 231 6.98 14.16 29.67
CA GLY A 231 7.90 13.02 29.65
C GLY A 231 7.86 12.18 28.38
N ILE A 232 6.98 12.48 27.40
CA ILE A 232 6.96 11.80 26.11
C ILE A 232 8.01 12.43 25.17
N ALA A 233 9.00 11.63 24.76
CA ALA A 233 9.99 12.05 23.76
C ALA A 233 9.35 12.10 22.37
N LYS A 234 9.40 13.27 21.73
CA LYS A 234 8.86 13.49 20.38
C LYS A 234 9.83 12.95 19.29
N THR A 235 10.04 11.63 19.30
CA THR A 235 10.89 10.98 18.31
C THR A 235 10.27 11.07 16.92
N ARG A 236 11.10 10.97 15.86
CA ARG A 236 10.62 10.95 14.46
C ARG A 236 9.57 9.85 14.23
N GLY A 237 9.82 8.65 14.76
CA GLY A 237 8.89 7.53 14.62
C GLY A 237 7.54 7.80 15.27
N LEU A 238 7.51 8.42 16.47
CA LEU A 238 6.27 8.82 17.13
C LEU A 238 5.50 9.84 16.30
N GLN A 239 6.19 10.84 15.76
CA GLN A 239 5.56 11.88 14.95
C GLN A 239 4.97 11.33 13.66
N GLU A 240 5.71 10.44 12.96
CA GLU A 240 5.24 9.77 11.74
C GLU A 240 4.03 8.86 12.05
N ASN A 241 4.08 8.07 13.13
CA ASN A 241 2.98 7.19 13.51
C ASN A 241 1.72 7.97 13.90
N LEU A 242 1.87 9.06 14.66
CA LEU A 242 0.76 9.95 15.02
C LEU A 242 0.12 10.55 13.76
N PHE A 243 0.94 11.05 12.86
CA PHE A 243 0.49 11.62 11.59
C PHE A 243 -0.26 10.59 10.75
N MET A 244 0.32 9.39 10.57
CA MET A 244 -0.31 8.30 9.83
C MET A 244 -1.64 7.90 10.45
N THR A 245 -1.69 7.78 11.77
CA THR A 245 -2.91 7.42 12.48
C THR A 245 -4.00 8.46 12.26
N LEU A 246 -3.68 9.76 12.42
CA LEU A 246 -4.62 10.83 12.17
C LEU A 246 -5.16 10.78 10.74
N VAL A 247 -4.25 10.76 9.74
CA VAL A 247 -4.64 10.73 8.31
C VAL A 247 -5.52 9.52 8.01
N CYS A 248 -5.16 8.34 8.51
CA CYS A 248 -5.95 7.13 8.25
C CYS A 248 -7.33 7.16 8.91
N ILE A 249 -7.44 7.69 10.14
CA ILE A 249 -8.73 7.85 10.81
C ILE A 249 -9.64 8.80 10.03
N VAL A 250 -9.12 10.00 9.70
CA VAL A 250 -9.93 11.03 9.06
C VAL A 250 -10.29 10.70 7.59
N SER A 251 -9.39 10.05 6.86
CA SER A 251 -9.64 9.56 5.49
C SER A 251 -10.37 8.21 5.43
N ARG A 252 -10.73 7.63 6.59
CA ARG A 252 -11.35 6.31 6.71
C ARG A 252 -10.55 5.21 6.02
N THR A 253 -9.23 5.33 6.04
CA THR A 253 -8.32 4.34 5.45
C THR A 253 -7.87 3.36 6.53
N PRO A 254 -8.00 2.04 6.35
CA PRO A 254 -7.53 1.06 7.32
C PRO A 254 -6.02 1.17 7.58
N LEU A 255 -5.62 1.15 8.85
CA LEU A 255 -4.24 1.18 9.30
C LEU A 255 -3.97 0.01 10.24
N ILE A 256 -2.86 -0.70 10.01
CA ILE A 256 -2.33 -1.72 10.91
C ILE A 256 -0.91 -1.30 11.31
N ILE A 257 -0.70 -1.07 12.60
CA ILE A 257 0.61 -0.73 13.14
C ILE A 257 1.26 -2.00 13.67
N VAL A 258 2.38 -2.38 13.06
CA VAL A 258 3.16 -3.56 13.42
C VAL A 258 4.50 -3.12 14.00
N GLY A 259 4.95 -3.79 15.06
CA GLY A 259 6.27 -3.53 15.65
C GLY A 259 6.59 -4.53 16.75
N PRO A 260 7.87 -4.67 17.12
CA PRO A 260 8.30 -5.60 18.16
C PRO A 260 7.69 -5.25 19.53
N PRO A 261 7.64 -6.18 20.47
CA PRO A 261 7.26 -5.90 21.85
C PRO A 261 8.11 -4.75 22.44
N GLY A 262 7.48 -3.89 23.23
CA GLY A 262 8.18 -2.77 23.88
C GLY A 262 8.38 -1.51 23.03
N CYS A 263 8.01 -1.48 21.76
CA CYS A 263 8.11 -0.28 20.91
C CYS A 263 6.96 0.74 21.13
N SER A 264 6.32 0.72 22.29
CA SER A 264 5.29 1.69 22.73
C SER A 264 4.07 1.84 21.79
N LYS A 265 3.69 0.79 21.07
CA LYS A 265 2.52 0.79 20.15
C LYS A 265 1.20 1.21 20.83
N VAL A 266 1.05 0.91 22.12
CA VAL A 266 -0.21 1.12 22.88
C VAL A 266 -0.22 2.44 23.66
N ARG A 267 0.92 3.09 23.90
CA ARG A 267 1.01 4.37 24.61
C ARG A 267 0.82 5.62 23.72
N GLN A 268 0.33 5.44 22.52
CA GLN A 268 0.15 6.53 21.55
C GLN A 268 -1.28 7.11 21.55
N TRP A 269 -2.13 6.64 22.49
CA TRP A 269 -3.55 7.06 22.63
C TRP A 269 -3.82 7.65 23.99
#